data_6c02d1bdd13f42880fdd6b64fb53f51e
#
_entry.id   6c02d1bdd13f42880fdd6b64fb53f51e
#
_cell.length_a   1.000
_cell.length_b   1.000
_cell.length_c   1.000
_cell.angle_alpha   90.00
_cell.angle_beta   90.00
_cell.angle_gamma   90.00
#
_symmetry.space_group_name_H-M   'P 1'
#
loop_
_entity.id
_entity.type
_entity.pdbx_description
1 polymer ?
#
loop_
_entity_poly.entity_id
_entity_poly.type
_entity_poly.pdbx_seq_one_letter_code
_entity_poly.pdbx_strand_id
1 'polypeptide(L)'
;ELLSAEWRFRLAPEDQEAALEPFAILFGPSVTARELYRFVRDEAYEAIATGTELPENSDAYRYRTYAKKYTALMHQDEGLSFDRAVCMKQIADEHMEYLERKHMEKMFEQQPIRILITSHKDVDVPASNYLQPIQVGPGQKTNRFTYMLHDDEGDTITEKNPMYCEMTTQYWAWKNITNARYVGFGHYRRYFNFTDTVYPENPFGEIMDDFIDEDAIKKYGLDDQTIAQCIEGYDLITTGVKDIRKFPGSANTPLEQYHSAPLLHPKDMD
;
A
#
# COMPACT_ATOMS: atom_id res chain seq x y z
N GLU A 1 21.60 -21.22 -3.17
CA GLU A 1 21.87 -22.08 -4.34
C GLU A 1 20.93 -21.79 -5.52
N LEU A 2 19.61 -21.68 -5.33
CA LEU A 2 18.66 -21.33 -6.40
C LEU A 2 18.98 -20.04 -7.16
N LEU A 3 19.80 -19.20 -6.61
CA LEU A 3 20.22 -17.92 -7.19
C LEU A 3 21.72 -17.87 -7.49
N SER A 4 22.48 -18.95 -7.22
CA SER A 4 23.88 -18.92 -7.62
C SER A 4 24.01 -19.21 -9.10
N ALA A 5 24.84 -18.43 -9.79
CA ALA A 5 25.17 -18.69 -11.19
C ALA A 5 25.73 -20.11 -11.38
N GLU A 6 26.49 -20.61 -10.38
CA GLU A 6 27.01 -21.98 -10.39
C GLU A 6 25.93 -23.06 -10.39
N TRP A 7 24.82 -22.86 -9.68
CA TRP A 7 23.70 -23.79 -9.66
C TRP A 7 23.01 -23.87 -11.02
N ARG A 8 22.80 -22.71 -11.68
CA ARG A 8 22.20 -22.64 -13.01
C ARG A 8 22.97 -23.44 -14.07
N PHE A 9 24.29 -23.52 -13.95
CA PHE A 9 25.13 -24.27 -14.87
C PHE A 9 25.34 -25.77 -14.50
N ARG A 10 24.95 -26.17 -13.28
CA ARG A 10 25.10 -27.55 -12.81
C ARG A 10 23.89 -28.42 -13.06
N LEU A 11 22.72 -27.83 -13.30
CA LEU A 11 21.51 -28.59 -13.61
C LEU A 11 21.32 -28.68 -15.13
N ALA A 12 20.83 -29.82 -15.59
CA ALA A 12 20.35 -29.97 -16.94
C ALA A 12 19.17 -28.96 -17.20
N PRO A 13 18.96 -28.49 -18.43
CA PRO A 13 17.90 -27.52 -18.74
C PRO A 13 16.51 -27.94 -18.26
N GLU A 14 16.17 -29.22 -18.38
CA GLU A 14 14.93 -29.85 -17.90
C GLU A 14 14.78 -29.75 -16.38
N ASP A 15 15.90 -29.98 -15.66
CA ASP A 15 15.93 -29.91 -14.20
C ASP A 15 15.87 -28.48 -13.69
N GLN A 16 16.37 -27.52 -14.45
CA GLN A 16 16.23 -26.08 -14.15
C GLN A 16 14.77 -25.62 -14.22
N GLU A 17 14.01 -26.09 -15.23
CA GLU A 17 12.58 -25.84 -15.33
C GLU A 17 11.82 -26.53 -14.18
N ALA A 18 12.10 -27.80 -13.90
CA ALA A 18 11.48 -28.54 -12.81
C ALA A 18 11.74 -27.91 -11.44
N ALA A 19 12.93 -27.39 -11.20
CA ALA A 19 13.25 -26.70 -9.94
C ALA A 19 12.56 -25.33 -9.81
N LEU A 20 12.15 -24.72 -10.92
CA LEU A 20 11.39 -23.48 -10.96
C LEU A 20 9.87 -23.72 -11.00
N GLU A 21 9.44 -24.97 -11.28
CA GLU A 21 8.04 -25.35 -11.39
C GLU A 21 7.22 -25.05 -10.12
N PRO A 22 7.70 -25.27 -8.88
CA PRO A 22 6.99 -24.86 -7.68
C PRO A 22 6.67 -23.38 -7.65
N PHE A 23 7.58 -22.54 -8.11
CA PHE A 23 7.34 -21.11 -8.24
C PHE A 23 6.36 -20.79 -9.38
N ALA A 24 6.45 -21.51 -10.50
CA ALA A 24 5.53 -21.34 -11.63
C ALA A 24 4.10 -21.80 -11.30
N ILE A 25 3.94 -22.87 -10.53
CA ILE A 25 2.64 -23.36 -10.04
C ILE A 25 2.03 -22.37 -9.06
N LEU A 26 2.83 -21.80 -8.16
CA LEU A 26 2.41 -20.83 -7.16
C LEU A 26 2.01 -19.49 -7.75
N PHE A 27 2.63 -19.08 -8.86
CA PHE A 27 2.32 -17.85 -9.56
C PHE A 27 1.05 -17.91 -10.45
N GLY A 28 0.35 -19.05 -10.45
CA GLY A 28 -0.93 -19.21 -11.15
C GLY A 28 -0.91 -18.89 -12.65
N PRO A 29 -2.08 -18.79 -13.30
CA PRO A 29 -2.18 -18.59 -14.73
C PRO A 29 -1.97 -17.13 -15.18
N SER A 30 -1.66 -16.18 -14.28
CA SER A 30 -1.41 -14.78 -14.65
C SER A 30 -0.12 -14.67 -15.45
N VAL A 31 -0.24 -14.42 -16.74
CA VAL A 31 0.89 -14.22 -17.68
C VAL A 31 1.77 -13.06 -17.18
N THR A 32 1.17 -12.00 -16.70
CA THR A 32 1.86 -10.80 -16.23
C THR A 32 2.74 -11.05 -15.01
N ALA A 33 2.26 -11.84 -14.05
CA ALA A 33 3.05 -12.22 -12.87
C ALA A 33 4.26 -13.10 -13.24
N ARG A 34 4.09 -14.01 -14.22
CA ARG A 34 5.20 -14.84 -14.72
C ARG A 34 6.25 -14.02 -15.46
N GLU A 35 5.85 -13.05 -16.25
CA GLU A 35 6.77 -12.17 -16.97
C GLU A 35 7.56 -11.30 -16.01
N LEU A 36 6.89 -10.68 -15.03
CA LEU A 36 7.53 -9.89 -13.99
C LEU A 36 8.50 -10.73 -13.16
N TYR A 37 8.09 -11.94 -12.80
CA TYR A 37 8.94 -12.89 -12.08
C TYR A 37 10.22 -13.24 -12.86
N ARG A 38 10.10 -13.51 -14.17
CA ARG A 38 11.27 -13.81 -15.02
C ARG A 38 12.23 -12.62 -15.07
N PHE A 39 11.71 -11.43 -15.24
CA PHE A 39 12.53 -10.21 -15.27
C PHE A 39 13.29 -10.01 -13.97
N VAL A 40 12.61 -10.07 -12.83
CA VAL A 40 13.20 -9.92 -11.49
C VAL A 40 14.23 -11.00 -11.20
N ARG A 41 13.95 -12.24 -11.61
CA ARG A 41 14.87 -13.36 -11.50
C ARG A 41 16.14 -13.14 -12.33
N ASP A 42 15.98 -12.72 -13.57
CA ASP A 42 17.11 -12.55 -14.50
C ASP A 42 17.99 -11.38 -14.05
N GLU A 43 17.42 -10.28 -13.54
CA GLU A 43 18.16 -9.18 -12.92
C GLU A 43 18.98 -9.66 -11.70
N ALA A 44 18.37 -10.49 -10.85
CA ALA A 44 19.06 -11.06 -9.69
C ALA A 44 20.21 -11.98 -10.10
N TYR A 45 20.04 -12.77 -11.14
CA TYR A 45 21.12 -13.64 -11.68
C TYR A 45 22.24 -12.84 -12.29
N GLU A 46 21.93 -11.79 -13.06
CA GLU A 46 22.94 -10.92 -13.65
C GLU A 46 23.77 -10.23 -12.57
N ALA A 47 23.13 -9.71 -11.53
CA ALA A 47 23.81 -9.10 -10.40
C ALA A 47 24.74 -10.08 -9.67
N ILE A 48 24.33 -11.35 -9.51
CA ILE A 48 25.18 -12.39 -8.92
C ILE A 48 26.38 -12.68 -9.83
N ALA A 49 26.13 -12.82 -11.13
CA ALA A 49 27.16 -13.17 -12.11
C ALA A 49 28.22 -12.06 -12.27
N THR A 50 27.82 -10.81 -12.13
CA THR A 50 28.70 -9.61 -12.25
C THR A 50 29.29 -9.15 -10.94
N GLY A 51 28.84 -9.71 -9.79
CA GLY A 51 29.19 -9.23 -8.46
C GLY A 51 28.61 -7.87 -8.10
N THR A 52 27.59 -7.41 -8.84
CA THR A 52 26.94 -6.12 -8.60
C THR A 52 26.04 -6.21 -7.35
N GLU A 53 26.15 -5.21 -6.49
CA GLU A 53 25.24 -5.08 -5.35
C GLU A 53 23.86 -4.62 -5.84
N LEU A 54 22.82 -5.36 -5.42
CA LEU A 54 21.43 -4.99 -5.67
C LEU A 54 20.97 -4.00 -4.60
N PRO A 55 20.30 -2.89 -4.97
CA PRO A 55 19.69 -2.00 -3.99
C PRO A 55 18.71 -2.77 -3.08
N GLU A 56 18.74 -2.55 -1.78
CA GLU A 56 17.92 -3.27 -0.78
C GLU A 56 16.42 -3.17 -1.02
N ASN A 57 15.97 -2.11 -1.69
CA ASN A 57 14.57 -1.89 -2.06
C ASN A 57 14.21 -2.42 -3.44
N SER A 58 15.13 -3.05 -4.18
CA SER A 58 14.85 -3.62 -5.49
C SER A 58 14.13 -4.96 -5.40
N ASP A 59 13.33 -5.26 -6.42
CA ASP A 59 12.62 -6.53 -6.52
C ASP A 59 13.60 -7.71 -6.63
N ALA A 60 14.71 -7.52 -7.35
CA ALA A 60 15.77 -8.51 -7.47
C ALA A 60 16.46 -8.80 -6.12
N TYR A 61 16.69 -7.80 -5.28
CA TYR A 61 17.21 -8.00 -3.93
C TYR A 61 16.25 -8.83 -3.07
N ARG A 62 14.97 -8.50 -3.09
CA ARG A 62 13.94 -9.23 -2.34
C ARG A 62 13.79 -10.67 -2.84
N TYR A 63 13.75 -10.86 -4.16
CA TYR A 63 13.76 -12.19 -4.75
C TYR A 63 14.95 -13.03 -4.25
N ARG A 64 16.16 -12.48 -4.29
CA ARG A 64 17.36 -13.13 -3.77
C ARG A 64 17.24 -13.48 -2.28
N THR A 65 16.62 -12.60 -1.50
CA THR A 65 16.41 -12.81 -0.05
C THR A 65 15.44 -13.95 0.20
N TYR A 66 14.32 -14.02 -0.52
CA TYR A 66 13.37 -15.12 -0.43
C TYR A 66 13.95 -16.44 -0.88
N ALA A 67 14.71 -16.44 -1.97
CA ALA A 67 15.36 -17.65 -2.42
C ALA A 67 16.42 -18.14 -1.44
N LYS A 68 17.15 -17.27 -0.75
CA LYS A 68 18.05 -17.67 0.35
C LYS A 68 17.29 -18.30 1.51
N LYS A 69 16.16 -17.73 1.93
CA LYS A 69 15.29 -18.35 2.94
C LYS A 69 14.83 -19.73 2.49
N TYR A 70 14.35 -19.85 1.26
CA TYR A 70 13.92 -21.11 0.68
C TYR A 70 15.04 -22.16 0.68
N THR A 71 16.23 -21.80 0.20
CA THR A 71 17.39 -22.70 0.20
C THR A 71 17.76 -23.13 1.62
N ALA A 72 17.74 -22.21 2.58
CA ALA A 72 18.01 -22.56 3.98
C ALA A 72 17.00 -23.56 4.54
N LEU A 73 15.71 -23.43 4.21
CA LEU A 73 14.66 -24.37 4.59
C LEU A 73 14.83 -25.75 3.94
N MET A 74 15.26 -25.77 2.66
CA MET A 74 15.53 -27.02 1.93
C MET A 74 16.69 -27.83 2.52
N HIS A 75 17.65 -27.17 3.13
CA HIS A 75 18.80 -27.82 3.77
C HIS A 75 18.57 -28.17 5.26
N GLN A 76 17.44 -27.76 5.84
CA GLN A 76 17.06 -28.18 7.17
C GLN A 76 16.36 -29.54 7.11
N ASP A 77 17.09 -30.50 7.52
CA ASP A 77 16.85 -31.88 7.91
C ASP A 77 15.64 -32.71 7.40
N GLU A 78 15.91 -33.98 7.13
CA GLU A 78 15.06 -34.98 6.44
C GLU A 78 13.74 -35.39 7.12
N GLY A 79 13.41 -34.82 8.28
CA GLY A 79 12.19 -35.13 9.04
C GLY A 79 10.97 -34.23 8.79
N LEU A 80 11.09 -33.14 8.03
CA LEU A 80 10.12 -32.01 7.99
C LEU A 80 9.37 -31.85 6.66
N SER A 81 8.96 -32.94 6.01
CA SER A 81 8.32 -32.81 4.68
C SER A 81 7.03 -32.00 4.67
N PHE A 82 6.23 -32.05 5.73
CA PHE A 82 5.00 -31.26 5.84
C PHE A 82 5.28 -29.77 6.18
N ASP A 83 6.10 -29.54 7.19
CA ASP A 83 6.47 -28.17 7.61
C ASP A 83 7.24 -27.44 6.50
N ARG A 84 8.03 -28.17 5.72
CA ARG A 84 8.73 -27.64 4.55
C ARG A 84 7.75 -27.14 3.48
N ALA A 85 6.72 -27.91 3.15
CA ALA A 85 5.71 -27.52 2.18
C ALA A 85 4.92 -26.27 2.65
N VAL A 86 4.60 -26.17 3.94
CA VAL A 86 3.95 -25.01 4.56
C VAL A 86 4.84 -23.78 4.47
N CYS A 87 6.11 -23.89 4.84
CA CYS A 87 7.06 -22.77 4.76
C CYS A 87 7.30 -22.31 3.31
N MET A 88 7.37 -23.25 2.36
CA MET A 88 7.51 -22.94 0.94
C MET A 88 6.31 -22.15 0.43
N LYS A 89 5.10 -22.61 0.78
CA LYS A 89 3.87 -21.93 0.42
C LYS A 89 3.85 -20.52 1.01
N GLN A 90 4.16 -20.36 2.28
CA GLN A 90 4.20 -19.05 2.94
C GLN A 90 5.18 -18.08 2.25
N ILE A 91 6.41 -18.54 1.94
CA ILE A 91 7.40 -17.71 1.24
C ILE A 91 6.90 -17.32 -0.15
N ALA A 92 6.22 -18.22 -0.84
CA ALA A 92 5.67 -17.95 -2.16
C ALA A 92 4.48 -16.98 -2.09
N ASP A 93 3.59 -17.16 -1.13
CA ASP A 93 2.45 -16.26 -0.90
C ASP A 93 2.95 -14.85 -0.57
N GLU A 94 3.91 -14.70 0.36
CA GLU A 94 4.55 -13.42 0.69
C GLU A 94 5.21 -12.75 -0.54
N HIS A 95 5.81 -13.54 -1.42
CA HIS A 95 6.43 -13.02 -2.63
C HIS A 95 5.39 -12.59 -3.67
N MET A 96 4.30 -13.35 -3.81
CA MET A 96 3.18 -12.98 -4.69
C MET A 96 2.55 -11.67 -4.24
N GLU A 97 2.19 -11.57 -2.97
CA GLU A 97 1.64 -10.34 -2.39
C GLU A 97 2.56 -9.13 -2.64
N TYR A 98 3.88 -9.34 -2.52
CA TYR A 98 4.86 -8.31 -2.82
C TYR A 98 4.85 -7.89 -4.29
N LEU A 99 4.81 -8.85 -5.23
CA LEU A 99 4.76 -8.56 -6.66
C LEU A 99 3.46 -7.89 -7.07
N GLU A 100 2.34 -8.33 -6.52
CA GLU A 100 1.03 -7.70 -6.73
C GLU A 100 1.03 -6.26 -6.21
N ARG A 101 1.58 -6.04 -5.02
CA ARG A 101 1.75 -4.70 -4.47
C ARG A 101 2.57 -3.80 -5.38
N LYS A 102 3.73 -4.27 -5.85
CA LYS A 102 4.59 -3.50 -6.77
C LYS A 102 3.90 -3.21 -8.10
N HIS A 103 3.11 -4.15 -8.60
CA HIS A 103 2.30 -3.91 -9.78
C HIS A 103 1.27 -2.81 -9.53
N MET A 104 0.56 -2.88 -8.40
CA MET A 104 -0.42 -1.87 -8.00
C MET A 104 0.23 -0.49 -7.77
N GLU A 105 1.35 -0.42 -7.07
CA GLU A 105 2.12 0.82 -6.89
C GLU A 105 2.44 1.47 -8.24
N LYS A 106 2.94 0.69 -9.20
CA LYS A 106 3.26 1.16 -10.54
C LYS A 106 2.01 1.62 -11.31
N MET A 107 0.90 0.91 -11.17
CA MET A 107 -0.39 1.32 -11.73
C MET A 107 -0.86 2.63 -11.09
N PHE A 108 -0.75 2.77 -9.78
CA PHE A 108 -1.11 3.97 -9.06
C PHE A 108 -0.24 5.17 -9.45
N GLU A 109 1.07 4.97 -9.60
CA GLU A 109 2.00 6.03 -10.01
C GLU A 109 1.68 6.63 -11.38
N GLN A 110 1.04 5.88 -12.26
CA GLN A 110 0.66 6.32 -13.60
C GLN A 110 -0.66 7.11 -13.62
N GLN A 111 -1.42 7.13 -12.52
CA GLN A 111 -2.72 7.78 -12.51
C GLN A 111 -2.58 9.31 -12.35
N PRO A 112 -3.35 10.07 -13.14
CA PRO A 112 -3.37 11.53 -13.02
C PRO A 112 -4.09 12.02 -11.76
N ILE A 113 -4.92 11.18 -11.16
CA ILE A 113 -5.68 11.42 -9.93
C ILE A 113 -5.23 10.42 -8.89
N ARG A 114 -4.77 10.88 -7.73
CA ARG A 114 -4.31 10.04 -6.64
C ARG A 114 -4.96 10.49 -5.33
N ILE A 115 -5.91 9.71 -4.84
CA ILE A 115 -6.63 9.98 -3.59
C ILE A 115 -6.15 8.97 -2.56
N LEU A 116 -5.31 9.41 -1.63
CA LEU A 116 -4.72 8.56 -0.62
C LEU A 116 -5.72 8.31 0.51
N ILE A 117 -6.07 7.04 0.72
CA ILE A 117 -6.96 6.60 1.79
C ILE A 117 -6.11 6.13 2.97
N THR A 118 -5.96 7.01 3.94
CA THR A 118 -5.10 6.79 5.11
C THR A 118 -5.69 5.73 6.04
N SER A 119 -4.89 4.72 6.38
CA SER A 119 -5.25 3.72 7.39
C SER A 119 -4.04 3.23 8.20
N HIS A 120 -4.28 2.88 9.44
CA HIS A 120 -3.35 2.14 10.30
C HIS A 120 -3.81 0.69 10.53
N LYS A 121 -4.88 0.28 9.87
CA LYS A 121 -5.54 -1.04 9.99
C LYS A 121 -5.68 -1.67 8.62
N ASP A 122 -5.87 -2.97 8.63
CA ASP A 122 -6.34 -3.73 7.49
C ASP A 122 -7.78 -3.29 7.14
N VAL A 123 -7.99 -2.85 5.89
CA VAL A 123 -9.27 -2.28 5.46
C VAL A 123 -9.54 -2.57 3.99
N ASP A 124 -10.78 -2.84 3.69
CA ASP A 124 -11.26 -2.86 2.31
C ASP A 124 -11.47 -1.42 1.83
N VAL A 125 -10.84 -1.09 0.71
CA VAL A 125 -11.02 0.18 0.00
C VAL A 125 -11.78 -0.11 -1.30
N PRO A 126 -12.72 0.75 -1.72
CA PRO A 126 -13.40 0.58 -3.00
C PRO A 126 -12.42 0.34 -4.14
N ALA A 127 -12.73 -0.62 -5.01
CA ALA A 127 -11.90 -0.96 -6.16
C ALA A 127 -11.88 0.21 -7.16
N SER A 128 -10.84 1.02 -7.10
CA SER A 128 -10.63 2.20 -7.92
C SER A 128 -9.13 2.40 -8.13
N ASN A 129 -8.73 2.79 -9.34
CA ASN A 129 -7.33 3.17 -9.61
C ASN A 129 -6.95 4.49 -8.92
N TYR A 130 -7.93 5.29 -8.54
CA TYR A 130 -7.72 6.61 -7.93
C TYR A 130 -7.73 6.57 -6.41
N LEU A 131 -8.45 5.62 -5.79
CA LEU A 131 -8.52 5.45 -4.34
C LEU A 131 -7.39 4.52 -3.88
N GLN A 132 -6.32 5.08 -3.38
CA GLN A 132 -5.08 4.36 -3.09
C GLN A 132 -4.88 4.22 -1.58
N PRO A 133 -5.02 3.01 -1.02
CA PRO A 133 -4.77 2.82 0.41
C PRO A 133 -3.31 3.08 0.77
N ILE A 134 -3.09 3.80 1.86
CA ILE A 134 -1.76 4.06 2.41
C ILE A 134 -1.73 3.75 3.90
N GLN A 135 -0.84 2.86 4.29
CA GLN A 135 -0.61 2.54 5.69
C GLN A 135 0.27 3.62 6.33
N VAL A 136 -0.07 3.99 7.56
CA VAL A 136 0.62 5.07 8.28
C VAL A 136 1.08 4.65 9.67
N GLY A 137 2.09 5.34 10.15
CA GLY A 137 2.58 5.26 11.53
C GLY A 137 3.59 4.14 11.77
N PRO A 138 4.26 4.19 12.94
CA PRO A 138 5.38 3.30 13.26
C PRO A 138 4.99 1.82 13.40
N GLY A 139 3.70 1.50 13.53
CA GLY A 139 3.19 0.13 13.57
C GLY A 139 3.45 -0.68 12.30
N GLN A 140 3.73 -0.03 11.18
CA GLN A 140 4.09 -0.67 9.92
C GLN A 140 5.33 -1.56 10.02
N LYS A 141 6.24 -1.27 10.94
CA LYS A 141 7.45 -2.06 11.16
C LYS A 141 7.16 -3.47 11.67
N THR A 142 6.04 -3.66 12.34
CA THR A 142 5.63 -4.93 12.95
C THR A 142 4.48 -5.60 12.23
N ASN A 143 3.62 -4.82 11.61
CA ASN A 143 2.45 -5.32 10.88
C ASN A 143 2.28 -4.50 9.58
N ARG A 144 2.77 -5.04 8.47
CA ARG A 144 2.79 -4.38 7.17
C ARG A 144 1.75 -4.99 6.25
N PHE A 145 0.84 -4.15 5.75
CA PHE A 145 -0.19 -4.56 4.79
C PHE A 145 0.37 -4.39 3.38
N THR A 146 0.70 -5.50 2.75
CA THR A 146 1.45 -5.53 1.48
C THR A 146 0.72 -4.92 0.29
N TYR A 147 -0.60 -4.84 0.34
CA TYR A 147 -1.43 -4.24 -0.72
C TYR A 147 -1.59 -2.72 -0.61
N MET A 148 -1.06 -2.11 0.44
CA MET A 148 -1.11 -0.66 0.66
C MET A 148 0.20 0.01 0.23
N LEU A 149 0.14 1.29 -0.11
CA LEU A 149 1.28 2.19 -0.07
C LEU A 149 1.70 2.39 1.39
N HIS A 150 2.90 2.91 1.61
CA HIS A 150 3.45 3.06 2.96
C HIS A 150 4.08 4.44 3.15
N ASP A 151 3.66 5.16 4.18
CA ASP A 151 4.18 6.49 4.48
C ASP A 151 5.57 6.48 5.15
N ASP A 152 6.13 5.29 5.43
CA ASP A 152 7.48 5.09 5.95
C ASP A 152 8.56 4.90 4.86
N GLU A 153 8.15 4.94 3.57
CA GLU A 153 9.05 4.86 2.41
C GLU A 153 9.31 6.25 1.84
N GLY A 154 10.52 6.47 1.30
CA GLY A 154 10.90 7.76 0.72
C GLY A 154 11.15 8.86 1.76
N ASP A 155 10.82 10.11 1.43
CA ASP A 155 10.90 11.24 2.37
C ASP A 155 9.67 11.21 3.30
N THR A 156 9.89 10.97 4.58
CA THR A 156 8.83 10.59 5.52
C THR A 156 8.94 11.27 6.87
N ILE A 157 7.80 11.43 7.53
CA ILE A 157 7.66 11.78 8.95
C ILE A 157 6.77 10.78 9.70
N THR A 158 6.71 9.52 9.26
CA THR A 158 5.83 8.48 9.84
C THR A 158 5.98 8.33 11.35
N GLU A 159 7.20 8.52 11.90
CA GLU A 159 7.45 8.48 13.34
C GLU A 159 6.68 9.56 14.14
N LYS A 160 6.24 10.60 13.46
CA LYS A 160 5.43 11.67 14.05
C LYS A 160 3.92 11.40 13.93
N ASN A 161 3.51 10.28 13.33
CA ASN A 161 2.10 9.94 13.15
C ASN A 161 1.27 9.97 14.45
N PRO A 162 1.78 9.56 15.63
CA PRO A 162 1.03 9.69 16.88
C PRO A 162 0.63 11.12 17.24
N MET A 163 1.34 12.12 16.70
CA MET A 163 1.05 13.55 16.93
C MET A 163 0.30 14.20 15.76
N TYR A 164 0.65 13.82 14.54
CA TYR A 164 0.16 14.47 13.31
C TYR A 164 -0.93 13.67 12.60
N CYS A 165 -1.23 12.44 13.04
CA CYS A 165 -2.27 11.59 12.46
C CYS A 165 -2.16 11.52 10.92
N GLU A 166 -3.26 11.78 10.23
CA GLU A 166 -3.36 11.73 8.76
C GLU A 166 -2.47 12.76 8.03
N MET A 167 -1.94 13.76 8.75
CA MET A 167 -1.03 14.73 8.15
C MET A 167 0.31 14.11 7.72
N THR A 168 0.69 12.96 8.26
CA THR A 168 1.88 12.24 7.77
C THR A 168 1.70 11.76 6.34
N THR A 169 0.48 11.34 5.96
CA THR A 169 0.13 11.04 4.56
C THR A 169 0.24 12.27 3.67
N GLN A 170 -0.23 13.44 4.13
CA GLN A 170 -0.16 14.68 3.35
C GLN A 170 1.30 15.10 3.13
N TYR A 171 2.14 15.01 4.16
CA TYR A 171 3.57 15.26 4.03
C TYR A 171 4.22 14.29 3.03
N TRP A 172 3.95 13.00 3.19
CA TRP A 172 4.47 11.97 2.30
C TRP A 172 4.08 12.21 0.84
N ALA A 173 2.82 12.53 0.59
CA ALA A 173 2.33 12.84 -0.74
C ALA A 173 3.05 14.07 -1.34
N TRP A 174 3.19 15.13 -0.57
CA TRP A 174 3.92 16.33 -1.00
C TRP A 174 5.37 16.05 -1.39
N LYS A 175 6.03 15.14 -0.69
CA LYS A 175 7.44 14.83 -0.93
C LYS A 175 7.67 13.80 -2.03
N ASN A 176 6.76 12.84 -2.17
CA ASN A 176 7.02 11.65 -3.00
C ASN A 176 6.14 11.58 -4.25
N ILE A 177 5.03 12.32 -4.33
CA ILE A 177 4.17 12.34 -5.53
C ILE A 177 4.52 13.57 -6.38
N THR A 178 5.12 13.33 -7.56
CA THR A 178 5.59 14.40 -8.44
C THR A 178 4.84 14.48 -9.78
N ASN A 179 4.09 13.44 -10.13
CA ASN A 179 3.52 13.24 -11.46
C ASN A 179 1.98 13.21 -11.50
N ALA A 180 1.30 13.43 -10.40
CA ALA A 180 -0.14 13.51 -10.36
C ALA A 180 -0.64 14.92 -10.70
N ARG A 181 -1.74 15.00 -11.45
CA ARG A 181 -2.46 16.26 -11.72
C ARG A 181 -3.29 16.69 -10.50
N TYR A 182 -3.90 15.71 -9.84
CA TYR A 182 -4.68 15.92 -8.62
C TYR A 182 -4.21 14.96 -7.54
N VAL A 183 -4.07 15.48 -6.33
CA VAL A 183 -3.80 14.71 -5.13
C VAL A 183 -4.90 14.98 -4.12
N GLY A 184 -5.52 13.92 -3.62
CA GLY A 184 -6.59 13.98 -2.64
C GLY A 184 -6.27 13.16 -1.40
N PHE A 185 -7.02 13.40 -0.34
CA PHE A 185 -6.84 12.72 0.94
C PHE A 185 -8.19 12.29 1.50
N GLY A 186 -8.27 11.02 1.86
CA GLY A 186 -9.37 10.41 2.55
C GLY A 186 -8.89 9.65 3.77
N HIS A 187 -9.82 9.05 4.48
CA HIS A 187 -9.52 8.20 5.62
C HIS A 187 -10.33 6.91 5.45
N TYR A 188 -9.86 5.79 5.95
CA TYR A 188 -10.54 4.49 5.78
C TYR A 188 -12.01 4.45 6.24
N ARG A 189 -12.46 5.47 6.98
CA ARG A 189 -13.85 5.64 7.42
C ARG A 189 -14.52 6.90 6.87
N ARG A 190 -13.85 7.66 6.00
CA ARG A 190 -14.35 8.95 5.52
C ARG A 190 -13.96 9.13 4.08
N TYR A 191 -14.97 9.18 3.22
CA TYR A 191 -14.85 9.35 1.79
C TYR A 191 -15.62 10.59 1.36
N PHE A 192 -15.26 11.17 0.23
CA PHE A 192 -16.07 12.20 -0.40
C PHE A 192 -17.27 11.58 -1.10
N ASN A 193 -18.36 12.34 -1.18
CA ASN A 193 -19.43 12.07 -2.12
C ASN A 193 -19.06 12.76 -3.44
N PHE A 194 -18.80 11.97 -4.48
CA PHE A 194 -18.46 12.46 -5.82
C PHE A 194 -19.67 12.63 -6.72
N THR A 195 -20.89 12.48 -6.20
CA THR A 195 -22.14 12.68 -6.95
C THR A 195 -22.76 14.04 -6.61
N ASP A 196 -23.64 14.53 -7.48
CA ASP A 196 -24.42 15.75 -7.24
C ASP A 196 -25.57 15.56 -6.23
N THR A 197 -25.78 14.34 -5.75
CA THR A 197 -26.86 14.02 -4.82
C THR A 197 -26.54 14.53 -3.42
N VAL A 198 -27.42 15.33 -2.86
CA VAL A 198 -27.31 15.83 -1.49
C VAL A 198 -28.03 14.87 -0.55
N TYR A 199 -27.30 14.37 0.44
CA TYR A 199 -27.84 13.49 1.48
C TYR A 199 -27.96 14.22 2.82
N PRO A 200 -28.85 13.76 3.72
CA PRO A 200 -28.93 14.29 5.09
C PRO A 200 -27.61 14.09 5.84
N GLU A 201 -27.16 15.14 6.49
CA GLU A 201 -25.93 15.13 7.30
C GLU A 201 -26.26 15.03 8.79
N ASN A 202 -25.38 14.41 9.55
CA ASN A 202 -25.42 14.47 11.01
C ASN A 202 -24.97 15.86 11.52
N PRO A 203 -25.03 16.13 12.84
CA PRO A 203 -24.60 17.42 13.40
C PRO A 203 -23.12 17.76 13.17
N PHE A 204 -22.29 16.81 12.76
CA PHE A 204 -20.87 17.01 12.41
C PHE A 204 -20.67 17.27 10.90
N GLY A 205 -21.73 17.24 10.13
CA GLY A 205 -21.69 17.44 8.68
C GLY A 205 -21.23 16.19 7.93
N GLU A 206 -21.48 15.01 8.48
CA GLU A 206 -21.16 13.72 7.88
C GLU A 206 -22.44 13.01 7.44
N ILE A 207 -22.37 12.34 6.29
CA ILE A 207 -23.37 11.37 5.84
C ILE A 207 -22.95 10.02 6.41
N MET A 208 -23.86 9.35 7.11
CA MET A 208 -23.53 8.09 7.80
C MET A 208 -24.03 6.90 7.03
N ASP A 209 -23.14 5.94 6.79
CA ASP A 209 -23.44 4.59 6.34
C ASP A 209 -22.68 3.59 7.21
N ASP A 210 -23.24 2.40 7.40
CA ASP A 210 -22.66 1.38 8.26
C ASP A 210 -21.49 0.66 7.57
N PHE A 211 -21.53 0.54 6.24
CA PHE A 211 -20.56 -0.20 5.44
C PHE A 211 -20.26 0.52 4.13
N ILE A 212 -19.07 0.26 3.59
CA ILE A 212 -18.69 0.63 2.21
C ILE A 212 -18.85 -0.60 1.33
N ASP A 213 -20.08 -0.89 0.98
CA ASP A 213 -20.49 -1.96 0.08
C ASP A 213 -20.73 -1.44 -1.34
N GLU A 214 -21.20 -2.31 -2.23
CA GLU A 214 -21.51 -1.95 -3.61
C GLU A 214 -22.58 -0.85 -3.73
N ASP A 215 -23.53 -0.81 -2.80
CA ASP A 215 -24.57 0.21 -2.78
C ASP A 215 -24.00 1.56 -2.34
N ALA A 216 -23.12 1.59 -1.34
CA ALA A 216 -22.42 2.78 -0.92
C ALA A 216 -21.45 3.31 -2.01
N ILE A 217 -20.74 2.42 -2.70
CA ILE A 217 -19.87 2.76 -3.84
C ILE A 217 -20.67 3.48 -4.93
N LYS A 218 -21.81 2.93 -5.32
CA LYS A 218 -22.71 3.56 -6.28
C LYS A 218 -23.31 4.87 -5.78
N LYS A 219 -23.77 4.88 -4.53
CA LYS A 219 -24.43 6.02 -3.87
C LYS A 219 -23.54 7.25 -3.85
N TYR A 220 -22.24 7.06 -3.58
CA TYR A 220 -21.29 8.15 -3.42
C TYR A 220 -20.35 8.35 -4.61
N GLY A 221 -20.51 7.55 -5.68
CA GLY A 221 -19.71 7.65 -6.89
C GLY A 221 -18.23 7.37 -6.65
N LEU A 222 -17.92 6.31 -5.91
CA LEU A 222 -16.55 5.93 -5.57
C LEU A 222 -15.88 5.09 -6.67
N ASP A 223 -16.31 5.27 -7.91
CA ASP A 223 -15.72 4.65 -9.10
C ASP A 223 -14.90 5.68 -9.90
N ASP A 224 -13.94 5.18 -10.70
CA ASP A 224 -13.00 6.02 -11.44
C ASP A 224 -13.69 7.03 -12.37
N GLN A 225 -14.76 6.62 -13.04
CA GLN A 225 -15.44 7.49 -14.01
C GLN A 225 -16.12 8.65 -13.29
N THR A 226 -16.86 8.37 -12.22
CA THR A 226 -17.59 9.39 -11.45
C THR A 226 -16.61 10.34 -10.77
N ILE A 227 -15.52 9.79 -10.17
CA ILE A 227 -14.46 10.60 -9.55
C ILE A 227 -13.84 11.55 -10.59
N ALA A 228 -13.44 11.04 -11.76
CA ALA A 228 -12.82 11.86 -12.80
C ALA A 228 -13.75 12.97 -13.30
N GLN A 229 -15.02 12.65 -13.52
CA GLN A 229 -16.03 13.64 -13.96
C GLN A 229 -16.29 14.71 -12.92
N CYS A 230 -16.37 14.33 -11.64
CA CYS A 230 -16.58 15.28 -10.56
C CYS A 230 -15.40 16.26 -10.40
N ILE A 231 -14.17 15.76 -10.58
CA ILE A 231 -12.96 16.59 -10.38
C ILE A 231 -12.69 17.50 -11.59
N GLU A 232 -13.17 17.13 -12.77
CA GLU A 232 -12.91 17.88 -13.98
C GLU A 232 -13.43 19.34 -13.87
N GLY A 233 -12.55 20.27 -14.12
CA GLY A 233 -12.89 21.71 -14.12
C GLY A 233 -12.74 22.40 -12.76
N TYR A 234 -12.27 21.69 -11.72
CA TYR A 234 -11.96 22.28 -10.43
C TYR A 234 -10.45 22.26 -10.14
N ASP A 235 -9.99 23.34 -9.49
CA ASP A 235 -8.62 23.42 -8.97
C ASP A 235 -8.52 22.84 -7.55
N LEU A 236 -9.63 22.92 -6.80
CA LEU A 236 -9.71 22.44 -5.42
C LEU A 236 -11.13 21.96 -5.10
N ILE A 237 -11.22 20.78 -4.50
CA ILE A 237 -12.47 20.22 -3.96
C ILE A 237 -12.27 20.00 -2.47
N THR A 238 -13.21 20.54 -1.67
CA THR A 238 -13.21 20.37 -0.21
C THR A 238 -14.62 20.05 0.28
N THR A 239 -14.72 19.65 1.55
CA THR A 239 -16.02 19.63 2.24
C THR A 239 -16.61 21.03 2.32
N GLY A 240 -17.95 21.14 2.38
CA GLY A 240 -18.63 22.41 2.56
C GLY A 240 -18.20 23.13 3.84
N VAL A 241 -18.22 24.45 3.82
CA VAL A 241 -17.88 25.26 5.00
C VAL A 241 -18.81 24.94 6.16
N LYS A 242 -18.25 24.60 7.31
CA LYS A 242 -18.98 24.30 8.55
C LYS A 242 -18.59 25.29 9.65
N ASP A 243 -19.59 25.73 10.42
CA ASP A 243 -19.34 26.52 11.62
C ASP A 243 -19.02 25.58 12.79
N ILE A 244 -17.76 25.50 13.19
CA ILE A 244 -17.30 24.60 14.25
C ILE A 244 -17.99 24.84 15.59
N ARG A 245 -18.48 26.05 15.86
CA ARG A 245 -19.22 26.39 17.08
C ARG A 245 -20.55 25.64 17.20
N LYS A 246 -21.06 25.13 16.07
CA LYS A 246 -22.28 24.32 16.01
C LYS A 246 -22.04 22.83 16.21
N PHE A 247 -20.78 22.39 16.25
CA PHE A 247 -20.44 21.00 16.44
C PHE A 247 -20.64 20.61 17.91
N PRO A 248 -21.33 19.51 18.21
CA PRO A 248 -21.53 19.04 19.56
C PRO A 248 -20.19 18.82 20.29
N GLY A 249 -20.04 19.44 21.46
CA GLY A 249 -18.84 19.29 22.29
C GLY A 249 -17.57 19.96 21.78
N SER A 250 -17.66 20.76 20.72
CA SER A 250 -16.51 21.53 20.22
C SER A 250 -16.28 22.78 21.03
N ALA A 251 -15.03 23.23 21.08
CA ALA A 251 -14.69 24.56 21.58
C ALA A 251 -15.15 25.64 20.60
N ASN A 252 -15.24 26.91 21.05
CA ASN A 252 -15.72 28.00 20.21
C ASN A 252 -14.72 28.41 19.13
N THR A 253 -13.45 28.10 19.30
CA THR A 253 -12.40 28.42 18.34
C THR A 253 -11.45 27.23 18.15
N PRO A 254 -10.74 27.15 16.99
CA PRO A 254 -9.68 26.14 16.78
C PRO A 254 -8.59 26.20 17.86
N LEU A 255 -8.25 27.39 18.34
CA LEU A 255 -7.25 27.59 19.38
C LEU A 255 -7.73 27.03 20.74
N GLU A 256 -8.97 27.28 21.13
CA GLU A 256 -9.55 26.67 22.33
C GLU A 256 -9.59 25.15 22.22
N GLN A 257 -9.95 24.61 21.05
CA GLN A 257 -9.93 23.17 20.79
C GLN A 257 -8.51 22.59 20.96
N TYR A 258 -7.50 23.27 20.41
CA TYR A 258 -6.10 22.88 20.55
C TYR A 258 -5.67 22.87 22.02
N HIS A 259 -5.96 23.90 22.78
CA HIS A 259 -5.64 23.99 24.21
C HIS A 259 -6.41 23.00 25.07
N SER A 260 -7.56 22.50 24.63
CA SER A 260 -8.34 21.49 25.37
C SER A 260 -7.70 20.09 25.37
N ALA A 261 -6.67 19.86 24.56
CA ALA A 261 -6.00 18.56 24.43
C ALA A 261 -4.49 18.61 24.80
N PRO A 262 -4.12 19.09 26.02
CA PRO A 262 -2.71 19.33 26.37
C PRO A 262 -1.87 18.04 26.39
N LEU A 263 -2.50 16.88 26.59
CA LEU A 263 -1.79 15.58 26.57
C LEU A 263 -1.32 15.18 25.16
N LEU A 264 -1.94 15.72 24.12
CA LEU A 264 -1.56 15.45 22.72
C LEU A 264 -0.43 16.37 22.26
N HIS A 265 -0.28 17.54 22.88
CA HIS A 265 0.67 18.58 22.47
C HIS A 265 1.51 19.11 23.66
N PRO A 266 2.15 18.23 24.45
CA PRO A 266 2.80 18.66 25.71
C PRO A 266 3.98 19.62 25.49
N LYS A 267 4.58 19.60 24.29
CA LYS A 267 5.74 20.46 23.96
C LYS A 267 5.35 21.82 23.39
N ASP A 268 4.10 22.00 23.02
CA ASP A 268 3.63 23.23 22.38
C ASP A 268 2.90 24.14 23.38
N MET A 269 2.81 23.69 24.64
CA MET A 269 2.07 24.38 25.71
C MET A 269 2.96 25.27 26.58
N ASP A 270 4.26 25.20 26.38
CA ASP A 270 5.27 26.06 27.02
C ASP A 270 5.51 27.33 26.16
#